data_1d6b549b146374dd22c4caab77b41aaf
#
_entry.id   1d6b549b146374dd22c4caab77b41aaf
#
_cell.length_a   1.000
_cell.length_b   1.000
_cell.length_c   1.000
_cell.angle_alpha   90.00
_cell.angle_beta   90.00
_cell.angle_gamma   90.00
#
_symmetry.space_group_name_H-M   'P 1'
#
loop_
_entity.id
_entity.type
_entity.pdbx_description
1 polymer ?
#
loop_
_entity_poly.entity_id
_entity_poly.type
_entity_poly.pdbx_seq_one_letter_code
_entity_poly.pdbx_strand_id
1 'polypeptide(L)' 'LGPGVYQYRYFVDGEWQPDPSNPRRVEGPAGGVNSVLIIS' A
#
# COMPACT_ATOMS: atom_id res chain seq x y z
N LEU A 1 -10.89 -3.97 10.82
CA LEU A 1 -9.54 -3.56 11.22
C LEU A 1 -9.60 -2.59 12.39
N GLY A 2 -8.71 -2.72 13.34
CA GLY A 2 -8.56 -1.75 14.41
C GLY A 2 -7.83 -0.48 13.95
N PRO A 3 -7.77 0.55 14.79
CA PRO A 3 -7.02 1.76 14.48
C PRO A 3 -5.53 1.44 14.26
N GLY A 4 -4.93 2.10 13.29
CA GLY A 4 -3.52 1.89 13.00
C GLY A 4 -3.14 2.34 11.60
N VAL A 5 -1.89 2.08 11.27
CA VAL A 5 -1.34 2.36 9.94
C VAL A 5 -1.06 1.04 9.25
N TYR A 6 -1.63 0.86 8.09
CA TYR A 6 -1.54 -0.38 7.32
C TYR A 6 -0.93 -0.11 5.96
N GLN A 7 -0.08 -1.03 5.50
CA GLN A 7 0.48 -0.97 4.15
C GLN A 7 -0.18 -2.04 3.30
N TYR A 8 -0.48 -1.72 2.05
CA TYR A 8 -1.10 -2.65 1.12
C TYR A 8 -0.72 -2.33 -0.31
N ARG A 9 -0.94 -3.27 -1.20
CA ARG A 9 -0.82 -3.05 -2.64
C ARG A 9 -1.70 -4.05 -3.37
N TYR A 10 -1.95 -3.77 -4.65
CA TYR A 10 -2.75 -4.63 -5.50
C TYR A 10 -1.88 -5.53 -6.36
N PHE A 11 -2.41 -6.70 -6.68
CA PHE A 11 -1.79 -7.60 -7.64
C PHE A 11 -2.67 -7.61 -8.90
N VAL A 12 -2.21 -6.99 -9.98
CA VAL A 12 -2.99 -6.80 -11.20
C VAL A 12 -2.17 -7.27 -12.39
N ASP A 13 -2.73 -8.18 -13.19
CA ASP A 13 -2.10 -8.72 -14.39
C ASP A 13 -0.67 -9.23 -14.14
N GLY A 14 -0.47 -9.91 -13.03
CA GLY A 14 0.83 -10.47 -12.68
C GLY A 14 1.81 -9.48 -12.07
N GLU A 15 1.38 -8.26 -11.78
CA GLU A 15 2.24 -7.22 -11.21
C GLU A 15 1.69 -6.67 -9.92
N TRP A 16 2.56 -6.43 -8.96
CA TRP A 16 2.21 -5.73 -7.72
C TRP A 16 2.25 -4.23 -7.97
N GLN A 17 1.18 -3.56 -7.59
CA GLN A 17 1.04 -2.11 -7.82
C GLN A 17 0.50 -1.43 -6.57
N PRO A 18 0.96 -0.20 -6.28
CA PRO A 18 0.30 0.61 -5.26
C PRO A 18 -1.08 1.05 -5.76
N ASP A 19 -1.95 1.43 -4.83
CA ASP A 19 -3.28 1.94 -5.16
C ASP A 19 -3.15 3.28 -5.90
N PRO A 20 -3.58 3.38 -7.16
CA PRO A 20 -3.46 4.62 -7.93
C PRO A 20 -4.32 5.75 -7.37
N SER A 21 -5.37 5.42 -6.63
CA SER A 21 -6.26 6.42 -6.02
C SER A 21 -5.78 6.93 -4.67
N ASN A 22 -4.71 6.34 -4.14
CA ASN A 22 -4.19 6.72 -2.82
C ASN A 22 -2.81 7.35 -2.97
N PRO A 23 -2.66 8.67 -2.70
CA PRO A 23 -1.39 9.35 -2.84
C PRO A 23 -0.38 9.00 -1.75
N ARG A 24 -0.81 8.39 -0.65
CA ARG A 24 0.09 8.01 0.44
C ARG A 24 0.81 6.72 0.09
N ARG A 25 2.11 6.79 -0.03
CA ARG A 25 2.95 5.66 -0.42
C ARG A 25 4.21 5.64 0.41
N VAL A 26 4.70 4.41 0.68
CA VAL A 26 5.98 4.19 1.35
C VAL A 26 6.74 3.10 0.62
N GLU A 27 8.05 3.15 0.68
CA GLU A 27 8.90 2.10 0.16
C GLU A 27 8.92 0.93 1.14
N GLY A 28 8.57 -0.25 0.65
CA GLY A 28 8.56 -1.45 1.49
C GLY A 28 9.95 -2.01 1.72
N PRO A 29 10.11 -2.89 2.72
CA PRO A 29 11.41 -3.47 3.08
C PRO A 29 12.03 -4.31 1.96
N ALA A 30 11.22 -4.82 1.04
CA ALA A 30 11.69 -5.62 -0.08
C ALA A 30 11.94 -4.79 -1.35
N GLY A 31 11.85 -3.47 -1.27
CA GLY A 31 12.14 -2.57 -2.38
C GLY A 31 10.94 -2.20 -3.26
N GLY A 32 9.75 -2.62 -2.96
CA GLY A 32 8.56 -2.20 -3.69
C GLY A 32 7.88 -1.00 -3.02
N VAL A 33 6.97 -0.35 -3.74
CA VAL A 33 6.18 0.75 -3.20
C VAL A 33 4.83 0.23 -2.72
N ASN A 34 4.48 0.50 -1.49
CA ASN A 34 3.19 0.13 -0.89
C ASN A 34 2.35 1.38 -0.66
N SER A 35 1.03 1.22 -0.77
CA SER A 35 0.09 2.25 -0.36
C SER A 35 -0.13 2.18 1.14
N VAL A 36 -0.48 3.32 1.74
CA VAL A 36 -0.68 3.42 3.18
C VAL A 36 -2.13 3.75 3.48
N LEU A 37 -2.73 2.95 4.35
CA LEU A 37 -4.08 3.17 4.87
C LEU A 37 -4.00 3.52 6.35
N ILE A 38 -4.56 4.66 6.72
CA ILE A 38 -4.60 5.10 8.11
C ILE A 38 -6.03 4.97 8.61
N ILE A 39 -6.21 4.20 9.67
CA ILE A 39 -7.51 4.04 10.34
C ILE A 39 -7.41 4.70 11.72
N SER A 40 -8.28 5.66 11.93
CA SER A 40 -8.32 6.42 13.19
C SER A 40 -9.15 5.72 14.27
#